data_14d5140c1cd13f4dacf54b9c2249891f
#
_entry.id   14d5140c1cd13f4dacf54b9c2249891f
#
_cell.length_a   1.000
_cell.length_b   1.000
_cell.length_c   1.000
_cell.angle_alpha   90.00
_cell.angle_beta   90.00
_cell.angle_gamma   90.00
#
_symmetry.space_group_name_H-M   'P 1'
#
loop_
_entity.id
_entity.type
_entity.pdbx_description
1 polymer ?
#
loop_
_entity_poly.entity_id
_entity_poly.type
_entity_poly.pdbx_seq_one_letter_code
_entity_poly.pdbx_strand_id
1 'polypeptide(L)'
;MNDTEYHQIVDEVFNQLEETIDDSGADIDFEIIGNVMNLEFSDRSQIVINKQEPMKEIWLASKSGGFHFSYIDDKWICSKTGSEFFSFVKNECGKHAGEDIDWDE
;
A
#
# COMPACT_ATOMS: atom_id res chain seq x y z
N MET A 1 -3.04 -8.71 18.43
CA MET A 1 -3.39 -9.32 17.14
C MET A 1 -2.57 -10.60 16.97
N ASN A 2 -3.22 -11.71 16.68
CA ASN A 2 -2.52 -12.95 16.39
C ASN A 2 -2.32 -13.08 14.87
N ASP A 3 -1.62 -14.16 14.44
CA ASP A 3 -1.30 -14.32 13.02
C ASP A 3 -2.55 -14.44 12.14
N THR A 4 -3.57 -15.16 12.60
CA THR A 4 -4.82 -15.34 11.86
C THR A 4 -5.53 -14.00 11.67
N GLU A 5 -5.67 -13.22 12.72
CA GLU A 5 -6.28 -11.90 12.66
C GLU A 5 -5.48 -10.96 11.73
N TYR A 6 -4.16 -10.99 11.85
CA TYR A 6 -3.29 -10.18 11.00
C TYR A 6 -3.53 -10.48 9.53
N HIS A 7 -3.53 -11.77 9.15
CA HIS A 7 -3.74 -12.15 7.75
C HIS A 7 -5.11 -11.77 7.24
N GLN A 8 -6.16 -11.93 8.05
CA GLN A 8 -7.51 -11.53 7.66
C GLN A 8 -7.58 -10.04 7.37
N ILE A 9 -7.01 -9.23 8.26
CA ILE A 9 -7.07 -7.76 8.14
C ILE A 9 -6.19 -7.27 6.99
N VAL A 10 -4.96 -7.78 6.88
CA VAL A 10 -4.03 -7.32 5.85
C VAL A 10 -4.44 -7.80 4.46
N ASP A 11 -5.03 -8.98 4.36
CA ASP A 11 -5.50 -9.49 3.06
C ASP A 11 -6.65 -8.64 2.54
N GLU A 12 -7.54 -8.17 3.42
CA GLU A 12 -8.60 -7.24 3.03
C GLU A 12 -8.03 -5.93 2.50
N VAL A 13 -7.00 -5.42 3.14
CA VAL A 13 -6.33 -4.19 2.70
C VAL A 13 -5.74 -4.37 1.30
N PHE A 14 -5.06 -5.49 1.06
CA PHE A 14 -4.45 -5.76 -0.23
C PHE A 14 -5.51 -5.93 -1.32
N ASN A 15 -6.60 -6.65 -1.02
CA ASN A 15 -7.70 -6.81 -1.97
C ASN A 15 -8.36 -5.47 -2.30
N GLN A 16 -8.58 -4.65 -1.30
CA GLN A 16 -9.17 -3.32 -1.50
C GLN A 16 -8.24 -2.43 -2.33
N LEU A 17 -6.95 -2.51 -2.10
CA LEU A 17 -5.98 -1.72 -2.88
C LEU A 17 -5.97 -2.15 -4.35
N GLU A 18 -6.02 -3.46 -4.64
CA GLU A 18 -6.12 -3.95 -6.02
C GLU A 18 -7.34 -3.38 -6.72
N GLU A 19 -8.51 -3.48 -6.07
CA GLU A 19 -9.75 -2.97 -6.64
C GLU A 19 -9.69 -1.47 -6.87
N THR A 20 -9.12 -0.75 -5.92
CA THR A 20 -8.99 0.71 -6.02
C THR A 20 -8.11 1.11 -7.20
N ILE A 21 -6.99 0.42 -7.38
CA ILE A 21 -6.07 0.68 -8.49
C ILE A 21 -6.76 0.37 -9.83
N ASP A 22 -7.44 -0.76 -9.93
CA ASP A 22 -8.17 -1.12 -11.14
C ASP A 22 -9.23 -0.09 -11.49
N ASP A 23 -10.00 0.34 -10.50
CA ASP A 23 -11.09 1.29 -10.69
C ASP A 23 -10.61 2.70 -11.00
N SER A 24 -9.38 3.03 -10.62
CA SER A 24 -8.83 4.37 -10.84
C SER A 24 -8.60 4.69 -12.31
N GLY A 25 -8.43 3.66 -13.15
CA GLY A 25 -8.08 3.84 -14.55
C GLY A 25 -6.67 4.34 -14.77
N ALA A 26 -5.87 4.44 -13.72
CA ALA A 26 -4.49 4.91 -13.83
C ALA A 26 -3.60 3.86 -14.50
N ASP A 27 -2.54 4.30 -15.15
CA ASP A 27 -1.57 3.44 -15.81
C ASP A 27 -0.58 2.88 -14.79
N ILE A 28 -1.06 1.96 -13.96
CA ILE A 28 -0.30 1.31 -12.91
C ILE A 28 -0.44 -0.19 -13.09
N ASP A 29 0.68 -0.87 -13.32
CA ASP A 29 0.69 -2.33 -13.36
C ASP A 29 0.96 -2.84 -11.95
N PHE A 30 0.27 -3.91 -11.55
CA PHE A 30 0.56 -4.50 -10.26
C PHE A 30 0.73 -6.01 -10.36
N GLU A 31 1.57 -6.54 -9.49
CA GLU A 31 1.85 -7.97 -9.40
C GLU A 31 1.95 -8.35 -7.94
N ILE A 32 1.32 -9.47 -7.56
CA ILE A 32 1.39 -9.97 -6.19
C ILE A 32 2.07 -11.34 -6.22
N ILE A 33 3.19 -11.44 -5.49
CA ILE A 33 3.93 -12.70 -5.34
C ILE A 33 4.14 -12.91 -3.85
N GLY A 34 3.50 -13.95 -3.29
CA GLY A 34 3.60 -14.23 -1.86
C GLY A 34 3.09 -13.06 -1.03
N ASN A 35 3.95 -12.51 -0.20
CA ASN A 35 3.61 -11.42 0.72
C ASN A 35 3.93 -10.04 0.16
N VAL A 36 4.26 -9.94 -1.13
CA VAL A 36 4.73 -8.69 -1.75
C VAL A 36 3.80 -8.28 -2.88
N MET A 37 3.37 -7.02 -2.85
CA MET A 37 2.69 -6.37 -3.97
C MET A 37 3.64 -5.34 -4.56
N ASN A 38 3.87 -5.42 -5.87
CA ASN A 38 4.71 -4.48 -6.60
C ASN A 38 3.86 -3.66 -7.55
N LEU A 39 3.93 -2.34 -7.42
CA LEU A 39 3.25 -1.39 -8.31
C LEU A 39 4.29 -0.77 -9.23
N GLU A 40 4.11 -0.93 -10.55
CA GLU A 40 5.02 -0.34 -11.54
C GLU A 40 4.32 0.77 -12.31
N PHE A 41 4.99 1.89 -12.47
CA PHE A 41 4.46 3.08 -13.13
C PHE A 41 5.05 3.23 -14.54
N SER A 42 4.48 4.15 -15.34
CA SER A 42 4.89 4.32 -16.72
C SER A 42 6.36 4.75 -16.87
N ASP A 43 6.92 5.41 -15.85
CA ASP A 43 8.33 5.82 -15.84
C ASP A 43 9.27 4.71 -15.34
N ARG A 44 8.75 3.50 -15.14
CA ARG A 44 9.45 2.32 -14.63
C ARG A 44 9.76 2.38 -13.14
N SER A 45 9.35 3.44 -12.44
CA SER A 45 9.48 3.47 -10.98
C SER A 45 8.50 2.49 -10.34
N GLN A 46 8.81 2.06 -9.13
CA GLN A 46 8.05 1.03 -8.43
C GLN A 46 7.76 1.43 -7.00
N ILE A 47 6.61 0.99 -6.51
CA ILE A 47 6.27 1.00 -5.09
C ILE A 47 6.14 -0.46 -4.68
N VAL A 48 6.86 -0.86 -3.63
CA VAL A 48 6.82 -2.23 -3.13
C VAL A 48 6.15 -2.25 -1.78
N ILE A 49 5.11 -3.06 -1.64
CA ILE A 49 4.33 -3.17 -0.41
C ILE A 49 4.46 -4.60 0.09
N ASN A 50 4.94 -4.76 1.32
CA ASN A 50 5.27 -6.06 1.89
C ASN A 50 4.49 -6.32 3.17
N LYS A 51 3.83 -7.49 3.25
CA LYS A 51 3.22 -7.96 4.49
C LYS A 51 4.34 -8.41 5.42
N GLN A 52 4.50 -7.76 6.56
CA GLN A 52 5.53 -8.10 7.54
C GLN A 52 4.88 -8.78 8.74
N GLU A 53 4.68 -10.09 8.64
CA GLU A 53 3.95 -10.86 9.65
C GLU A 53 4.61 -10.84 11.03
N PRO A 54 5.94 -11.06 11.17
CA PRO A 54 6.55 -11.09 12.51
C PRO A 54 6.32 -9.81 13.31
N MET A 55 6.25 -8.68 12.62
CA MET A 55 6.03 -7.37 13.26
C MET A 55 4.56 -6.96 13.27
N LYS A 56 3.68 -7.70 12.59
CA LYS A 56 2.28 -7.36 12.39
C LYS A 56 2.14 -5.98 11.75
N GLU A 57 2.97 -5.72 10.74
CA GLU A 57 3.05 -4.42 10.06
C GLU A 57 2.89 -4.60 8.56
N ILE A 58 2.67 -3.47 7.88
CA ILE A 58 2.79 -3.37 6.43
C ILE A 58 4.00 -2.47 6.18
N TRP A 59 4.94 -2.93 5.34
CA TRP A 59 6.10 -2.14 4.96
C TRP A 59 5.96 -1.69 3.52
N LEU A 60 6.33 -0.44 3.25
CA LEU A 60 6.21 0.16 1.92
C LEU A 60 7.52 0.86 1.57
N ALA A 61 7.99 0.64 0.34
CA ALA A 61 9.15 1.34 -0.20
C ALA A 61 8.74 2.07 -1.48
N SER A 62 9.08 3.35 -1.58
CA SER A 62 8.76 4.20 -2.72
C SER A 62 9.92 5.16 -3.00
N LYS A 63 9.73 6.08 -3.95
CA LYS A 63 10.70 7.16 -4.21
C LYS A 63 10.97 8.00 -2.96
N SER A 64 9.98 8.11 -2.07
CA SER A 64 10.10 8.91 -0.84
C SER A 64 10.87 8.21 0.27
N GLY A 65 11.13 6.91 0.15
CA GLY A 65 11.85 6.13 1.15
C GLY A 65 11.08 4.91 1.61
N GLY A 66 11.44 4.41 2.79
CA GLY A 66 10.80 3.25 3.40
C GLY A 66 9.91 3.66 4.57
N PHE A 67 8.74 3.02 4.68
CA PHE A 67 7.73 3.35 5.67
C PHE A 67 7.12 2.08 6.25
N HIS A 68 6.79 2.14 7.55
CA HIS A 68 6.16 1.03 8.28
C HIS A 68 4.81 1.49 8.79
N PHE A 69 3.79 0.63 8.64
CA PHE A 69 2.44 0.91 9.07
C PHE A 69 2.02 -0.11 10.12
N SER A 70 1.49 0.35 11.24
CA SER A 70 0.97 -0.48 12.32
C SER A 70 -0.54 -0.32 12.41
N TYR A 71 -1.23 -1.37 12.88
CA TYR A 71 -2.69 -1.34 13.00
C TYR A 71 -3.09 -0.71 14.33
N ILE A 72 -3.64 0.49 14.27
CA ILE A 72 -4.00 1.30 15.44
C ILE A 72 -5.41 1.83 15.23
N ASP A 73 -6.30 1.56 16.18
CA ASP A 73 -7.69 2.05 16.14
C ASP A 73 -8.38 1.74 14.81
N ASP A 74 -8.27 0.49 14.38
CA ASP A 74 -8.88 -0.03 13.16
C ASP A 74 -8.33 0.58 11.86
N LYS A 75 -7.15 1.19 11.92
CA LYS A 75 -6.49 1.78 10.74
C LYS A 75 -5.01 1.43 10.71
N TRP A 76 -4.47 1.35 9.50
CA TRP A 76 -3.03 1.16 9.32
C TRP A 76 -2.37 2.54 9.29
N ILE A 77 -1.55 2.84 10.27
CA ILE A 77 -0.97 4.16 10.50
C ILE A 77 0.55 4.11 10.36
N CYS A 78 1.10 5.04 9.57
CA CYS A 78 2.54 5.15 9.37
C CYS A 78 3.22 5.63 10.66
N SER A 79 4.24 4.90 11.11
CA SER A 79 4.96 5.24 12.34
C SER A 79 5.78 6.52 12.20
N LYS A 80 6.14 6.90 10.98
CA LYS A 80 6.97 8.07 10.71
C LYS A 80 6.15 9.34 10.49
N THR A 81 5.03 9.24 9.77
CA THR A 81 4.25 10.42 9.34
C THR A 81 2.90 10.53 10.02
N GLY A 82 2.40 9.47 10.63
CA GLY A 82 1.04 9.44 11.19
C GLY A 82 -0.05 9.30 10.13
N SER A 83 0.30 9.12 8.87
CA SER A 83 -0.66 9.02 7.78
C SER A 83 -1.33 7.64 7.75
N GLU A 84 -2.58 7.61 7.28
CA GLU A 84 -3.31 6.37 7.07
C GLU A 84 -2.85 5.73 5.75
N PHE A 85 -2.85 4.40 5.67
CA PHE A 85 -2.26 3.65 4.57
C PHE A 85 -2.80 4.03 3.19
N PHE A 86 -4.13 4.03 3.01
CA PHE A 86 -4.71 4.31 1.69
C PHE A 86 -4.43 5.73 1.22
N SER A 87 -4.52 6.71 2.13
CA SER A 87 -4.18 8.09 1.81
C SER A 87 -2.71 8.23 1.44
N PHE A 88 -1.85 7.53 2.17
CA PHE A 88 -0.41 7.55 1.90
C PHE A 88 -0.11 6.94 0.54
N VAL A 89 -0.67 5.78 0.23
CA VAL A 89 -0.44 5.10 -1.06
C VAL A 89 -0.96 5.95 -2.21
N LYS A 90 -2.14 6.57 -2.05
CA LYS A 90 -2.68 7.48 -3.07
C LYS A 90 -1.70 8.61 -3.39
N ASN A 91 -1.17 9.26 -2.35
CA ASN A 91 -0.22 10.35 -2.53
C ASN A 91 1.07 9.86 -3.21
N GLU A 92 1.59 8.70 -2.79
CA GLU A 92 2.80 8.15 -3.39
C GLU A 92 2.58 7.74 -4.85
N CYS A 93 1.42 7.18 -5.17
CA CYS A 93 1.06 6.85 -6.55
C CYS A 93 1.02 8.13 -7.40
N GLY A 94 0.46 9.21 -6.87
CA GLY A 94 0.44 10.49 -7.56
C GLY A 94 1.83 11.03 -7.84
N LYS A 95 2.74 10.91 -6.88
CA LYS A 95 4.13 11.34 -7.06
C LYS A 95 4.83 10.52 -8.15
N HIS A 96 4.65 9.19 -8.14
CA HIS A 96 5.26 8.31 -9.12
C HIS A 96 4.69 8.52 -10.53
N ALA A 97 3.38 8.74 -10.62
CA ALA A 97 2.70 8.95 -11.89
C ALA A 97 2.88 10.37 -12.43
N GLY A 98 3.27 11.30 -11.56
CA GLY A 98 3.40 12.70 -11.94
C GLY A 98 2.08 13.42 -12.11
N GLU A 99 1.00 12.86 -11.57
CA GLU A 99 -0.35 13.44 -11.66
C GLU A 99 -1.21 12.94 -10.50
N ASP A 100 -2.32 13.63 -10.25
CA ASP A 100 -3.28 13.18 -9.23
C ASP A 100 -3.98 11.92 -9.72
N ILE A 101 -4.09 10.94 -8.83
CA ILE A 101 -4.79 9.69 -9.11
C ILE A 101 -6.19 9.79 -8.54
N ASP A 102 -7.19 9.50 -9.38
CA ASP A 102 -8.59 9.52 -8.97
C ASP A 102 -8.96 8.15 -8.41
N TRP A 103 -9.03 8.04 -7.10
CA TRP A 103 -9.53 6.83 -6.47
C TRP A 103 -10.34 7.13 -5.22
N ASP A 104 -11.30 6.25 -4.95
CA ASP A 104 -12.14 6.28 -3.75
C ASP A 104 -11.49 5.46 -2.65
N GLU A 105 -11.40 6.04 -1.47
CA GLU A 105 -10.91 5.32 -0.30
C GLU A 105 -12.03 4.64 0.46
#